data_e347b913b5cd79faf3f171654a45a497
#
_entry.id   e347b913b5cd79faf3f171654a45a497
#
_cell.length_a   1.000
_cell.length_b   1.000
_cell.length_c   1.000
_cell.angle_alpha   90.00
_cell.angle_beta   90.00
_cell.angle_gamma   90.00
#
_symmetry.space_group_name_H-M   'P 1'
#
loop_
_entity.id
_entity.type
_entity.pdbx_description
1 polymer ?
#
loop_
_entity_poly.entity_id
_entity_poly.type
_entity_poly.pdbx_seq_one_letter_code
_entity_poly.pdbx_strand_id
1 'polypeptide(L)'
;VRQAINYAVDKQSLIDTVWWGYGEPIGSHYPTVLKEYVDLNDTYSYDPEKAKELLAQAGYADGLTLEMYLPKSYPAYVSAGQVIADSLKEVGITCNITIVEWAAWLSDVYNGRNYDLTVVGHTGRLDPYVLLARYQSDSSENYFNYSNPEVDELLSGYKSEKDEAKRTEMVQQVEQILAEDVPAYYIQTPITLYVTSSAVEGFEIYPIDIYEMKDVSFAS
;
A
#
# COMPACT_ATOMS: atom_id res chain seq x y z
N VAL A 1 -1.33 18.16 -1.58
CA VAL A 1 -1.73 17.27 -2.68
C VAL A 1 -1.91 15.83 -2.18
N ARG A 2 -0.91 15.18 -1.56
CA ARG A 2 -1.02 13.78 -1.10
C ARG A 2 -2.20 13.54 -0.16
N GLN A 3 -2.46 14.43 0.81
CA GLN A 3 -3.63 14.36 1.66
C GLN A 3 -4.93 14.52 0.86
N ALA A 4 -4.97 15.41 -0.13
CA ALA A 4 -6.13 15.57 -1.01
C ALA A 4 -6.46 14.28 -1.77
N ILE A 5 -5.45 13.57 -2.27
CA ILE A 5 -5.62 12.25 -2.91
C ILE A 5 -6.27 11.24 -1.95
N ASN A 6 -5.86 11.23 -0.67
CA ASN A 6 -6.45 10.34 0.33
C ASN A 6 -7.93 10.64 0.63
N TYR A 7 -8.33 11.92 0.66
CA TYR A 7 -9.73 12.29 0.79
C TYR A 7 -10.57 12.05 -0.47
N ALA A 8 -9.93 11.99 -1.66
CA ALA A 8 -10.63 11.90 -2.94
C ALA A 8 -11.06 10.48 -3.32
N VAL A 9 -10.50 9.45 -2.69
CA VAL A 9 -10.74 8.05 -3.08
C VAL A 9 -11.51 7.31 -1.99
N ASP A 10 -12.69 6.78 -2.33
CA ASP A 10 -13.43 5.87 -1.45
C ASP A 10 -12.75 4.49 -1.47
N LYS A 11 -12.06 4.20 -0.37
CA LYS A 11 -11.27 2.99 -0.21
C LYS A 11 -12.12 1.72 -0.26
N GLN A 12 -13.28 1.72 0.41
CA GLN A 12 -14.16 0.55 0.42
C GLN A 12 -14.74 0.29 -0.97
N SER A 13 -15.22 1.33 -1.65
CA SER A 13 -15.73 1.21 -3.02
C SER A 13 -14.66 0.72 -3.99
N LEU A 14 -13.40 1.15 -3.81
CA LEU A 14 -12.26 0.66 -4.59
C LEU A 14 -12.03 -0.84 -4.36
N ILE A 15 -12.03 -1.30 -3.10
CA ILE A 15 -11.85 -2.72 -2.73
C ILE A 15 -13.00 -3.55 -3.31
N ASP A 16 -14.24 -3.11 -3.16
CA ASP A 16 -15.41 -3.80 -3.66
C ASP A 16 -15.40 -3.93 -5.19
N THR A 17 -14.98 -2.87 -5.88
CA THR A 17 -14.95 -2.83 -7.34
C THR A 17 -13.85 -3.71 -7.93
N VAL A 18 -12.65 -3.65 -7.38
CA VAL A 18 -11.46 -4.30 -7.96
C VAL A 18 -11.25 -5.71 -7.43
N TRP A 19 -11.50 -5.91 -6.13
CA TRP A 19 -11.24 -7.18 -5.44
C TRP A 19 -12.50 -7.85 -4.90
N TRP A 20 -13.71 -7.43 -5.39
CA TRP A 20 -15.00 -8.02 -5.00
C TRP A 20 -15.24 -8.06 -3.48
N GLY A 21 -14.70 -7.08 -2.76
CA GLY A 21 -14.75 -7.02 -1.29
C GLY A 21 -13.75 -7.92 -0.57
N TYR A 22 -12.88 -8.66 -1.30
CA TYR A 22 -11.85 -9.49 -0.68
C TYR A 22 -10.60 -8.67 -0.35
N GLY A 23 -10.69 -7.90 0.72
CA GLY A 23 -9.61 -7.09 1.26
C GLY A 23 -10.03 -6.37 2.53
N GLU A 24 -9.10 -6.15 3.43
CA GLU A 24 -9.31 -5.38 4.66
C GLU A 24 -8.64 -4.02 4.49
N PRO A 25 -9.40 -2.89 4.57
CA PRO A 25 -8.82 -1.56 4.41
C PRO A 25 -7.77 -1.30 5.50
N ILE A 26 -6.72 -0.57 5.13
CA ILE A 26 -5.63 -0.17 6.04
C ILE A 26 -5.37 1.32 5.96
N GLY A 27 -4.93 1.92 7.08
CA GLY A 27 -4.58 3.34 7.16
C GLY A 27 -3.07 3.60 7.11
N SER A 28 -2.24 2.54 7.23
CA SER A 28 -0.78 2.58 7.11
C SER A 28 -0.27 1.38 6.30
N HIS A 29 1.04 1.33 6.04
CA HIS A 29 1.64 0.18 5.33
C HIS A 29 1.89 -0.99 6.29
N TYR A 30 0.85 -1.44 6.97
CA TYR A 30 0.97 -2.52 7.92
C TYR A 30 -0.26 -3.45 7.85
N PRO A 31 -0.07 -4.78 7.76
CA PRO A 31 -1.19 -5.70 7.60
C PRO A 31 -1.94 -5.93 8.91
N THR A 32 -3.27 -6.02 8.82
CA THR A 32 -4.21 -6.17 9.94
C THR A 32 -3.97 -7.39 10.81
N VAL A 33 -3.32 -8.44 10.26
CA VAL A 33 -3.06 -9.71 10.95
C VAL A 33 -1.86 -9.68 11.90
N LEU A 34 -1.05 -8.63 11.88
CA LEU A 34 0.12 -8.51 12.74
C LEU A 34 -0.25 -7.80 14.04
N LYS A 35 0.41 -8.20 15.14
CA LYS A 35 0.07 -7.75 16.51
C LYS A 35 0.33 -6.26 16.76
N GLU A 36 1.24 -5.66 16.00
CA GLU A 36 1.59 -4.24 16.09
C GLU A 36 0.61 -3.33 15.36
N TYR A 37 -0.29 -3.88 14.52
CA TYR A 37 -1.23 -3.12 13.71
C TYR A 37 -2.01 -2.07 14.52
N VAL A 38 -2.10 -0.88 13.97
CA VAL A 38 -2.95 0.21 14.48
C VAL A 38 -4.01 0.53 13.43
N ASP A 39 -5.27 0.59 13.84
CA ASP A 39 -6.34 1.03 12.94
C ASP A 39 -6.27 2.55 12.75
N LEU A 40 -5.82 2.96 11.56
CA LEU A 40 -5.66 4.35 11.14
C LEU A 40 -6.56 4.70 9.94
N ASN A 41 -7.57 3.87 9.67
CA ASN A 41 -8.46 4.06 8.52
C ASN A 41 -9.22 5.38 8.55
N ASP A 42 -9.55 5.89 9.73
CA ASP A 42 -10.30 7.12 9.91
C ASP A 42 -9.44 8.40 9.81
N THR A 43 -8.10 8.26 9.63
CA THR A 43 -7.21 9.43 9.47
C THR A 43 -7.62 10.28 8.27
N TYR A 44 -8.07 9.64 7.18
CA TYR A 44 -8.58 10.29 5.98
C TYR A 44 -9.87 9.59 5.53
N SER A 45 -11.01 10.05 6.04
CA SER A 45 -12.32 9.60 5.55
C SER A 45 -12.63 10.21 4.19
N TYR A 46 -13.30 9.47 3.31
CA TYR A 46 -13.68 9.94 1.98
C TYR A 46 -14.46 11.26 2.06
N ASP A 47 -13.88 12.32 1.51
CA ASP A 47 -14.44 13.68 1.45
C ASP A 47 -13.89 14.42 0.22
N PRO A 48 -14.56 14.30 -0.95
CA PRO A 48 -14.13 14.97 -2.17
C PRO A 48 -14.09 16.51 -2.08
N GLU A 49 -14.97 17.10 -1.26
CA GLU A 49 -14.99 18.55 -1.10
C GLU A 49 -13.75 19.00 -0.31
N LYS A 50 -13.38 18.27 0.73
CA LYS A 50 -12.12 18.49 1.46
C LYS A 50 -10.89 18.32 0.56
N ALA A 51 -10.92 17.34 -0.34
CA ALA A 51 -9.85 17.17 -1.33
C ALA A 51 -9.70 18.41 -2.23
N LYS A 52 -10.80 18.96 -2.75
CA LYS A 52 -10.80 20.19 -3.57
C LYS A 52 -10.27 21.41 -2.79
N GLU A 53 -10.68 21.57 -1.52
CA GLU A 53 -10.16 22.63 -0.65
C GLU A 53 -8.64 22.54 -0.50
N LEU A 54 -8.10 21.34 -0.23
CA LEU A 54 -6.66 21.12 -0.07
C LEU A 54 -5.88 21.34 -1.38
N LEU A 55 -6.47 20.97 -2.52
CA LEU A 55 -5.87 21.26 -3.83
C LEU A 55 -5.82 22.76 -4.10
N ALA A 56 -6.89 23.49 -3.82
CA ALA A 56 -6.93 24.93 -3.96
C ALA A 56 -5.90 25.63 -3.06
N GLN A 57 -5.78 25.21 -1.79
CA GLN A 57 -4.77 25.70 -0.84
C GLN A 57 -3.33 25.43 -1.34
N ALA A 58 -3.13 24.30 -2.05
CA ALA A 58 -1.85 23.94 -2.64
C ALA A 58 -1.56 24.66 -3.98
N GLY A 59 -2.45 25.53 -4.46
CA GLY A 59 -2.28 26.27 -5.70
C GLY A 59 -2.81 25.56 -6.96
N TYR A 60 -3.60 24.49 -6.81
CA TYR A 60 -4.13 23.67 -7.91
C TYR A 60 -5.66 23.79 -8.05
N ALA A 61 -6.22 24.99 -7.81
CA ALA A 61 -7.66 25.24 -7.97
C ALA A 61 -8.13 25.04 -9.43
N ASP A 62 -7.25 25.28 -10.41
CA ASP A 62 -7.52 25.14 -11.84
C ASP A 62 -7.24 23.73 -12.37
N GLY A 63 -6.86 22.80 -11.50
CA GLY A 63 -6.55 21.40 -11.81
C GLY A 63 -5.07 21.05 -11.72
N LEU A 64 -4.81 19.76 -11.74
CA LEU A 64 -3.47 19.16 -11.67
C LEU A 64 -3.42 17.96 -12.62
N THR A 65 -2.32 17.80 -13.35
CA THR A 65 -2.08 16.60 -14.17
C THR A 65 -0.92 15.80 -13.57
N LEU A 66 -1.11 14.50 -13.42
CA LEU A 66 -0.14 13.55 -12.87
C LEU A 66 0.10 12.38 -13.81
N GLU A 67 1.34 11.90 -13.88
CA GLU A 67 1.72 10.72 -14.64
C GLU A 67 1.60 9.46 -13.77
N MET A 68 0.75 8.52 -14.21
CA MET A 68 0.50 7.26 -13.50
C MET A 68 1.03 6.07 -14.29
N TYR A 69 2.00 5.36 -13.72
CA TYR A 69 2.58 4.16 -14.33
C TYR A 69 2.05 2.90 -13.66
N LEU A 70 1.46 1.98 -14.44
CA LEU A 70 0.82 0.77 -13.93
C LEU A 70 1.47 -0.49 -14.50
N PRO A 71 1.81 -1.50 -13.65
CA PRO A 71 2.47 -2.72 -14.10
C PRO A 71 1.49 -3.67 -14.79
N LYS A 72 1.67 -3.91 -16.08
CA LYS A 72 0.81 -4.74 -16.93
C LYS A 72 0.63 -6.18 -16.43
N SER A 73 1.66 -6.71 -15.78
CA SER A 73 1.64 -8.08 -15.26
C SER A 73 0.64 -8.30 -14.11
N TYR A 74 0.08 -7.21 -13.56
CA TYR A 74 -0.86 -7.26 -12.44
C TYR A 74 -2.19 -6.57 -12.79
N PRO A 75 -3.14 -7.29 -13.42
CA PRO A 75 -4.40 -6.69 -13.88
C PRO A 75 -5.20 -5.97 -12.79
N ALA A 76 -5.19 -6.49 -11.56
CA ALA A 76 -5.86 -5.85 -10.43
C ALA A 76 -5.28 -4.47 -10.11
N TYR A 77 -3.94 -4.30 -10.20
CA TYR A 77 -3.32 -2.98 -9.99
C TYR A 77 -3.63 -2.00 -11.12
N VAL A 78 -3.75 -2.52 -12.36
CA VAL A 78 -4.20 -1.70 -13.50
C VAL A 78 -5.63 -1.23 -13.28
N SER A 79 -6.53 -2.13 -12.89
CA SER A 79 -7.92 -1.78 -12.60
C SER A 79 -8.04 -0.80 -11.44
N ALA A 80 -7.27 -1.01 -10.36
CA ALA A 80 -7.24 -0.08 -9.22
C ALA A 80 -6.76 1.32 -9.64
N GLY A 81 -5.71 1.39 -10.45
CA GLY A 81 -5.22 2.67 -10.98
C GLY A 81 -6.26 3.41 -11.81
N GLN A 82 -7.06 2.70 -12.61
CA GLN A 82 -8.17 3.29 -13.38
C GLN A 82 -9.27 3.85 -12.48
N VAL A 83 -9.71 3.08 -11.47
CA VAL A 83 -10.72 3.54 -10.50
C VAL A 83 -10.21 4.75 -9.69
N ILE A 84 -8.96 4.72 -9.26
CA ILE A 84 -8.33 5.85 -8.57
C ILE A 84 -8.29 7.09 -9.50
N ALA A 85 -7.89 6.93 -10.75
CA ALA A 85 -7.84 8.03 -11.71
C ALA A 85 -9.22 8.66 -11.95
N ASP A 86 -10.28 7.85 -12.02
CA ASP A 86 -11.65 8.33 -12.15
C ASP A 86 -12.08 9.12 -10.91
N SER A 87 -11.78 8.63 -9.70
CA SER A 87 -12.06 9.36 -8.45
C SER A 87 -11.29 10.68 -8.38
N LEU A 88 -10.02 10.70 -8.76
CA LEU A 88 -9.17 11.88 -8.76
C LEU A 88 -9.66 12.94 -9.76
N LYS A 89 -10.23 12.51 -10.88
CA LYS A 89 -10.81 13.41 -11.88
C LYS A 89 -11.99 14.23 -11.32
N GLU A 90 -12.78 13.68 -10.41
CA GLU A 90 -13.91 14.36 -9.77
C GLU A 90 -13.47 15.54 -8.90
N VAL A 91 -12.22 15.53 -8.43
CA VAL A 91 -11.64 16.61 -7.62
C VAL A 91 -10.68 17.50 -8.40
N GLY A 92 -10.58 17.34 -9.74
CA GLY A 92 -9.77 18.17 -10.60
C GLY A 92 -8.35 17.67 -10.85
N ILE A 93 -8.04 16.41 -10.51
CA ILE A 93 -6.75 15.78 -10.86
C ILE A 93 -6.94 14.89 -12.08
N THR A 94 -6.20 15.15 -13.15
CA THR A 94 -6.15 14.31 -14.34
C THR A 94 -4.96 13.37 -14.25
N CYS A 95 -5.16 12.05 -14.41
CA CYS A 95 -4.08 11.08 -14.47
C CYS A 95 -3.84 10.61 -15.90
N ASN A 96 -2.63 10.81 -16.40
CA ASN A 96 -2.16 10.21 -17.66
C ASN A 96 -1.66 8.80 -17.36
N ILE A 97 -2.46 7.80 -17.70
CA ILE A 97 -2.11 6.40 -17.38
C ILE A 97 -1.24 5.81 -18.47
N THR A 98 -0.08 5.29 -18.08
CA THR A 98 0.81 4.48 -18.93
C THR A 98 0.95 3.08 -18.34
N ILE A 99 0.51 2.06 -19.09
CA ILE A 99 0.64 0.66 -18.70
C ILE A 99 1.96 0.13 -19.27
N VAL A 100 2.86 -0.34 -18.39
CA VAL A 100 4.22 -0.77 -18.76
C VAL A 100 4.48 -2.23 -18.41
N GLU A 101 5.37 -2.86 -19.13
CA GLU A 101 5.88 -4.19 -18.78
C GLU A 101 6.65 -4.15 -17.44
N TRP A 102 6.65 -5.27 -16.69
CA TRP A 102 7.26 -5.32 -15.35
C TRP A 102 8.71 -4.87 -15.30
N ALA A 103 9.51 -5.24 -16.30
CA ALA A 103 10.92 -4.81 -16.39
C ALA A 103 11.06 -3.29 -16.53
N ALA A 104 10.20 -2.65 -17.31
CA ALA A 104 10.17 -1.20 -17.45
C ALA A 104 9.68 -0.53 -16.15
N TRP A 105 8.69 -1.12 -15.47
CA TRP A 105 8.25 -0.64 -14.17
C TRP A 105 9.40 -0.67 -13.14
N LEU A 106 10.17 -1.77 -13.10
CA LEU A 106 11.34 -1.87 -12.22
C LEU A 106 12.42 -0.84 -12.54
N SER A 107 12.69 -0.58 -13.83
CA SER A 107 13.73 0.38 -14.22
C SER A 107 13.30 1.83 -13.98
N ASP A 108 12.10 2.20 -14.39
CA ASP A 108 11.68 3.59 -14.49
C ASP A 108 10.97 4.07 -13.22
N VAL A 109 10.12 3.22 -12.64
CA VAL A 109 9.36 3.55 -11.41
C VAL A 109 10.19 3.21 -10.17
N TYR A 110 10.53 1.94 -9.97
CA TYR A 110 11.17 1.49 -8.73
C TYR A 110 12.59 2.03 -8.57
N ASN A 111 13.46 1.86 -9.56
CA ASN A 111 14.84 2.32 -9.51
C ASN A 111 14.99 3.78 -9.96
N GLY A 112 14.32 4.15 -11.05
CA GLY A 112 14.41 5.48 -11.65
C GLY A 112 13.62 6.55 -10.90
N ARG A 113 12.58 6.16 -10.15
CA ARG A 113 11.67 7.08 -9.42
C ARG A 113 11.06 8.15 -10.32
N ASN A 114 10.85 7.80 -11.60
CA ASN A 114 10.38 8.72 -12.63
C ASN A 114 8.87 8.51 -12.84
N TYR A 115 8.08 8.93 -11.87
CA TYR A 115 6.62 8.81 -11.86
C TYR A 115 6.02 9.76 -10.82
N ASP A 116 4.73 10.07 -10.97
CA ASP A 116 3.96 10.77 -9.95
C ASP A 116 3.14 9.77 -9.12
N LEU A 117 2.45 8.84 -9.79
CA LEU A 117 1.62 7.82 -9.17
C LEU A 117 1.91 6.42 -9.75
N THR A 118 1.76 5.41 -8.91
CA THR A 118 1.74 4.00 -9.31
C THR A 118 0.89 3.20 -8.34
N VAL A 119 0.43 2.02 -8.76
CA VAL A 119 -0.25 1.06 -7.88
C VAL A 119 0.53 -0.23 -7.87
N VAL A 120 0.90 -0.67 -6.68
CA VAL A 120 1.65 -1.92 -6.47
C VAL A 120 1.35 -2.49 -5.08
N GLY A 121 1.42 -3.80 -4.94
CA GLY A 121 1.36 -4.49 -3.65
C GLY A 121 2.72 -5.01 -3.22
N HIS A 122 2.88 -5.19 -1.93
CA HIS A 122 4.06 -5.79 -1.33
C HIS A 122 3.66 -7.09 -0.63
N THR A 123 4.48 -8.12 -0.79
CA THR A 123 4.31 -9.37 -0.05
C THR A 123 4.49 -9.11 1.44
N GLY A 124 3.58 -9.64 2.26
CA GLY A 124 3.65 -9.56 3.71
C GLY A 124 4.97 -10.12 4.26
N ARG A 125 5.41 -9.56 5.36
CA ARG A 125 6.60 -9.98 6.11
C ARG A 125 6.21 -10.18 7.57
N LEU A 126 6.80 -11.18 8.22
CA LEU A 126 6.56 -11.44 9.64
C LEU A 126 7.37 -10.49 10.55
N ASP A 127 8.47 -9.95 10.04
CA ASP A 127 9.26 -8.94 10.76
C ASP A 127 8.81 -7.55 10.32
N PRO A 128 8.29 -6.73 11.25
CA PRO A 128 7.89 -5.34 11.00
C PRO A 128 8.97 -4.50 10.31
N TYR A 129 10.22 -4.66 10.76
CA TYR A 129 11.33 -3.90 10.19
C TYR A 129 11.50 -4.16 8.69
N VAL A 130 11.42 -5.42 8.27
CA VAL A 130 11.58 -5.77 6.83
C VAL A 130 10.48 -5.14 5.97
N LEU A 131 9.29 -4.97 6.52
CA LEU A 131 8.20 -4.29 5.81
C LEU A 131 8.41 -2.78 5.77
N LEU A 132 8.82 -2.16 6.88
CA LEU A 132 8.86 -0.71 7.04
C LEU A 132 10.19 -0.07 6.64
N ALA A 133 11.29 -0.84 6.56
CA ALA A 133 12.63 -0.34 6.22
C ALA A 133 12.70 0.42 4.88
N ARG A 134 11.75 0.18 3.98
CA ARG A 134 11.64 0.91 2.71
C ARG A 134 11.31 2.39 2.88
N TYR A 135 10.85 2.82 4.05
CA TYR A 135 10.57 4.22 4.37
C TYR A 135 11.77 4.96 4.98
N GLN A 136 12.87 4.26 5.29
CA GLN A 136 14.11 4.94 5.71
C GLN A 136 14.69 5.76 4.56
N SER A 137 15.19 6.95 4.88
CA SER A 137 15.66 7.93 3.88
C SER A 137 16.79 7.41 3.00
N ASP A 138 17.64 6.53 3.55
CA ASP A 138 18.81 5.93 2.88
C ASP A 138 18.53 4.54 2.28
N SER A 139 17.30 4.03 2.40
CA SER A 139 16.95 2.70 1.90
C SER A 139 16.96 2.65 0.37
N SER A 140 17.61 1.66 -0.20
CA SER A 140 17.54 1.38 -1.64
C SER A 140 16.14 0.98 -2.11
N GLU A 141 15.27 0.52 -1.18
CA GLU A 141 13.88 0.18 -1.44
C GLU A 141 12.93 1.38 -1.33
N ASN A 142 13.44 2.56 -0.97
CA ASN A 142 12.67 3.78 -0.86
C ASN A 142 12.41 4.41 -2.23
N TYR A 143 11.48 3.85 -2.99
CA TYR A 143 11.06 4.43 -4.27
C TYR A 143 9.98 5.51 -4.11
N PHE A 144 9.50 5.76 -2.90
CA PHE A 144 8.54 6.83 -2.55
C PHE A 144 9.18 8.23 -2.51
N ASN A 145 10.52 8.35 -2.53
CA ASN A 145 11.24 9.58 -2.25
C ASN A 145 10.86 10.20 -0.90
N TYR A 146 10.53 9.36 0.06
CA TYR A 146 10.16 9.77 1.41
C TYR A 146 11.39 9.99 2.28
N SER A 147 11.33 10.99 3.15
CA SER A 147 12.38 11.25 4.12
C SER A 147 11.77 11.86 5.38
N ASN A 148 11.92 11.18 6.50
CA ASN A 148 11.52 11.66 7.80
C ASN A 148 12.55 11.17 8.84
N PRO A 149 13.31 12.09 9.48
CA PRO A 149 14.34 11.72 10.45
C PRO A 149 13.82 10.92 11.65
N GLU A 150 12.57 11.14 12.07
CA GLU A 150 11.96 10.41 13.18
C GLU A 150 11.70 8.95 12.80
N VAL A 151 11.23 8.70 11.57
CA VAL A 151 11.08 7.33 11.04
C VAL A 151 12.44 6.64 10.93
N ASP A 152 13.47 7.35 10.48
CA ASP A 152 14.84 6.83 10.42
C ASP A 152 15.38 6.43 11.80
N GLU A 153 15.14 7.26 12.81
CA GLU A 153 15.55 7.00 14.20
C GLU A 153 14.79 5.81 14.79
N LEU A 154 13.47 5.77 14.67
CA LEU A 154 12.63 4.70 15.18
C LEU A 154 13.00 3.34 14.55
N LEU A 155 13.15 3.27 13.24
CA LEU A 155 13.49 2.02 12.55
C LEU A 155 14.94 1.58 12.82
N SER A 156 15.86 2.51 13.00
CA SER A 156 17.24 2.20 13.39
C SER A 156 17.32 1.71 14.84
N GLY A 157 16.58 2.34 15.76
CA GLY A 157 16.44 1.93 17.14
C GLY A 157 15.81 0.55 17.31
N TYR A 158 14.79 0.24 16.52
CA TYR A 158 14.09 -1.04 16.53
C TYR A 158 15.03 -2.25 16.40
N LYS A 159 16.08 -2.15 15.59
CA LYS A 159 17.06 -3.24 15.40
C LYS A 159 17.85 -3.59 16.66
N SER A 160 18.10 -2.61 17.52
CA SER A 160 18.91 -2.78 18.72
C SER A 160 18.08 -2.95 20.00
N GLU A 161 16.80 -2.56 19.97
CA GLU A 161 15.90 -2.69 21.11
C GLU A 161 15.60 -4.15 21.41
N LYS A 162 15.69 -4.53 22.68
CA LYS A 162 15.44 -5.91 23.15
C LYS A 162 14.11 -6.05 23.86
N ASP A 163 13.55 -4.96 24.33
CA ASP A 163 12.23 -4.92 24.96
C ASP A 163 11.14 -5.01 23.89
N GLU A 164 10.36 -6.08 23.94
CA GLU A 164 9.32 -6.33 22.95
C GLU A 164 8.21 -5.25 22.95
N ALA A 165 7.83 -4.75 24.11
CA ALA A 165 6.83 -3.70 24.20
C ALA A 165 7.30 -2.40 23.55
N LYS A 166 8.54 -2.02 23.79
CA LYS A 166 9.14 -0.84 23.14
C LYS A 166 9.28 -1.01 21.63
N ARG A 167 9.63 -2.21 21.16
CA ARG A 167 9.66 -2.50 19.72
C ARG A 167 8.29 -2.34 19.10
N THR A 168 7.24 -2.81 19.78
CA THR A 168 5.85 -2.64 19.34
C THR A 168 5.49 -1.14 19.28
N GLU A 169 5.80 -0.37 20.32
CA GLU A 169 5.56 1.08 20.35
C GLU A 169 6.29 1.82 19.20
N MET A 170 7.53 1.47 18.90
CA MET A 170 8.28 2.04 17.77
C MET A 170 7.60 1.77 16.44
N VAL A 171 7.11 0.55 16.21
CA VAL A 171 6.37 0.21 14.98
C VAL A 171 5.09 1.03 14.88
N GLN A 172 4.31 1.09 15.96
CA GLN A 172 3.05 1.84 16.00
C GLN A 172 3.25 3.34 15.78
N GLN A 173 4.34 3.91 16.30
CA GLN A 173 4.71 5.30 16.02
C GLN A 173 5.04 5.51 14.54
N VAL A 174 5.79 4.59 13.92
CA VAL A 174 6.07 4.65 12.48
C VAL A 174 4.79 4.58 11.67
N GLU A 175 3.85 3.69 12.02
CA GLU A 175 2.56 3.61 11.33
C GLU A 175 1.78 4.93 11.39
N GLN A 176 1.73 5.58 12.57
CA GLN A 176 1.07 6.87 12.76
C GLN A 176 1.72 7.97 11.89
N ILE A 177 3.05 8.07 11.93
CA ILE A 177 3.78 9.05 11.12
C ILE A 177 3.54 8.82 9.62
N LEU A 178 3.57 7.57 9.16
CA LEU A 178 3.30 7.24 7.76
C LEU A 178 1.86 7.56 7.34
N ALA A 179 0.89 7.38 8.24
CA ALA A 179 -0.50 7.77 7.97
C ALA A 179 -0.63 9.29 7.86
N GLU A 180 0.05 10.08 8.70
CA GLU A 180 0.00 11.54 8.70
C GLU A 180 0.75 12.18 7.52
N ASP A 181 1.97 11.68 7.22
CA ASP A 181 2.85 12.19 6.16
C ASP A 181 2.38 11.79 4.75
N VAL A 182 1.62 10.70 4.66
CA VAL A 182 1.04 10.18 3.42
C VAL A 182 2.08 10.03 2.29
N PRO A 183 3.15 9.25 2.48
CA PRO A 183 4.05 8.91 1.37
C PRO A 183 3.37 8.04 0.32
N ALA A 184 2.30 7.33 0.70
CA ALA A 184 1.47 6.52 -0.17
C ALA A 184 0.00 6.55 0.28
N TYR A 185 -0.93 6.23 -0.63
CA TYR A 185 -2.31 5.90 -0.32
C TYR A 185 -2.39 4.39 -0.03
N TYR A 186 -2.62 4.04 1.21
CA TYR A 186 -2.71 2.65 1.65
C TYR A 186 -4.11 2.11 1.40
N ILE A 187 -4.22 1.03 0.63
CA ILE A 187 -5.51 0.51 0.19
C ILE A 187 -5.99 -0.58 1.14
N GLN A 188 -5.31 -1.72 1.15
CA GLN A 188 -5.81 -2.90 1.85
C GLN A 188 -4.70 -3.90 2.21
N THR A 189 -4.99 -4.76 3.18
CA THR A 189 -4.41 -6.09 3.31
C THR A 189 -5.25 -7.03 2.42
N PRO A 190 -4.69 -7.62 1.37
CA PRO A 190 -5.47 -8.47 0.47
C PRO A 190 -5.83 -9.81 1.13
N ILE A 191 -7.06 -10.29 0.88
CA ILE A 191 -7.47 -11.65 1.22
C ILE A 191 -7.17 -12.55 0.02
N THR A 192 -6.24 -13.49 0.21
CA THR A 192 -5.88 -14.45 -0.85
C THR A 192 -6.83 -15.65 -0.80
N LEU A 193 -7.47 -15.93 -1.92
CA LEU A 193 -8.38 -17.05 -2.06
C LEU A 193 -7.66 -18.25 -2.71
N TYR A 194 -7.86 -19.42 -2.12
CA TYR A 194 -7.35 -20.68 -2.66
C TYR A 194 -8.52 -21.60 -3.02
N VAL A 195 -8.38 -22.30 -4.12
CA VAL A 195 -9.33 -23.33 -4.55
C VAL A 195 -8.55 -24.62 -4.78
N THR A 196 -8.94 -25.66 -4.07
CA THR A 196 -8.38 -27.00 -4.26
C THR A 196 -9.48 -27.98 -4.69
N SER A 197 -9.10 -29.06 -5.37
CA SER A 197 -10.01 -30.18 -5.58
C SER A 197 -10.41 -30.79 -4.26
N SER A 198 -11.67 -31.25 -4.11
CA SER A 198 -12.14 -32.00 -2.96
C SER A 198 -11.39 -33.35 -2.74
N ALA A 199 -10.63 -33.78 -3.73
CA ALA A 199 -9.76 -34.94 -3.65
C ALA A 199 -8.36 -34.63 -3.05
N VAL A 200 -8.05 -33.36 -2.77
CA VAL A 200 -6.77 -32.96 -2.15
C VAL A 200 -6.96 -32.89 -0.64
N GLU A 201 -6.11 -33.62 0.07
CA GLU A 201 -6.01 -33.64 1.53
C GLU A 201 -4.66 -33.11 1.98
N GLY A 202 -4.58 -32.56 3.22
CA GLY A 202 -3.34 -32.10 3.85
C GLY A 202 -2.77 -30.80 3.31
N PHE A 203 -3.50 -30.06 2.47
CA PHE A 203 -3.06 -28.73 2.03
C PHE A 203 -3.36 -27.69 3.12
N GLU A 204 -2.31 -27.01 3.59
CA GLU A 204 -2.41 -25.95 4.59
C GLU A 204 -2.02 -24.60 4.00
N ILE A 205 -2.71 -23.54 4.44
CA ILE A 205 -2.46 -22.15 4.04
C ILE A 205 -1.69 -21.46 5.17
N TYR A 206 -0.55 -20.86 4.82
CA TYR A 206 0.27 -20.07 5.74
C TYR A 206 0.09 -18.57 5.48
N PRO A 207 0.29 -17.70 6.48
CA PRO A 207 0.15 -16.24 6.34
C PRO A 207 1.29 -15.59 5.53
N ILE A 208 2.15 -16.37 4.93
CA ILE A 208 3.25 -15.96 4.04
C ILE A 208 3.25 -16.87 2.81
N ASP A 209 3.91 -16.44 1.73
CA ASP A 209 3.99 -17.21 0.46
C ASP A 209 4.87 -18.46 0.58
N ILE A 210 4.46 -19.39 1.44
CA ILE A 210 5.06 -20.72 1.61
C ILE A 210 3.99 -21.76 1.37
N TYR A 211 4.31 -22.74 0.53
CA TYR A 211 3.47 -23.89 0.22
C TYR A 211 4.20 -25.15 0.67
N GLU A 212 3.79 -25.71 1.81
CA GLU A 212 4.33 -26.97 2.29
C GLU A 212 3.54 -28.13 1.67
N MET A 213 4.21 -28.97 0.90
CA MET A 213 3.58 -30.06 0.13
C MET A 213 3.84 -31.45 0.71
N LYS A 214 4.54 -31.55 1.85
CA LYS A 214 4.96 -32.85 2.40
C LYS A 214 3.79 -33.76 2.82
N ASP A 215 2.71 -33.14 3.29
CA ASP A 215 1.52 -33.84 3.81
C ASP A 215 0.35 -33.81 2.80
N VAL A 216 0.58 -33.25 1.60
CA VAL A 216 -0.45 -33.17 0.56
C VAL A 216 -0.56 -34.49 -0.18
N SER A 217 -1.77 -35.01 -0.26
CA SER A 217 -2.08 -36.26 -0.97
C SER A 217 -3.43 -36.19 -1.67
N PHE A 218 -3.71 -37.16 -2.53
CA PHE A 218 -5.06 -37.35 -3.03
C PHE A 218 -5.81 -38.34 -2.15
N ALA A 219 -7.06 -38.03 -1.87
CA ALA A 219 -7.98 -38.96 -1.21
C ALA A 219 -8.07 -40.27 -2.03
N SER A 220 -7.97 -41.39 -1.35
CA SER A 220 -8.01 -42.74 -1.92
C SER A 220 -9.43 -43.18 -2.34
#